data_e8bab7c7f1b0a4fcb939b795d181fdf3
#
_entry.id   e8bab7c7f1b0a4fcb939b795d181fdf3
#
_cell.length_a   1.000
_cell.length_b   1.000
_cell.length_c   1.000
_cell.angle_alpha   90.00
_cell.angle_beta   90.00
_cell.angle_gamma   90.00
#
_symmetry.space_group_name_H-M   'P 1'
#
loop_
_entity.id
_entity.type
_entity.pdbx_description
1 polymer ?
#
loop_
_entity_poly.entity_id
_entity_poly.type
_entity_poly.pdbx_seq_one_letter_code
_entity_poly.pdbx_strand_id
1 'polypeptide(L)'
;LPAKWYCEFQRRGNMRVVLFTLFLSLSPSVAAQNAPSPASSKDGAKPSVGKREVALPPEKATPIRIARFDSAPTIDGRLDDEVWGRATILKDFYQIQPGDNIAPSKPAQVLLGYDSKHLYIAFRAADDPGKVRATVAKRDQIFDDDYFGFYLDTFNDRRRAYMVWVNPLGVQADGIFTEGNGEDYSVDIVMESKGVVTDEGYSVEIAIPFKSLRYEAGKGKLWNAHFLRRIKHFDGELDSWMPVSRDKSGTLNQAGQLTGLEDISTERTLELIPSLTVSEAGRRVRALPLGSTQPDPGRLVNQPVHLDPGL
;
A
#
# COMPACT_ATOMS: atom_id res chain seq x y z
N LEU A 1 19.67 -11.58 10.06
CA LEU A 1 18.98 -12.83 9.74
C LEU A 1 17.93 -12.53 8.67
N PRO A 2 17.97 -13.13 7.47
CA PRO A 2 17.02 -12.81 6.41
C PRO A 2 15.71 -13.57 6.59
N ALA A 3 14.61 -12.89 6.33
CA ALA A 3 13.26 -13.42 6.32
C ALA A 3 13.08 -14.45 5.20
N LYS A 4 12.58 -15.63 5.57
CA LYS A 4 12.22 -16.71 4.66
C LYS A 4 10.82 -16.47 4.11
N TRP A 5 10.69 -16.39 2.79
CA TRP A 5 9.43 -16.52 2.09
C TRP A 5 9.01 -18.00 2.07
N TYR A 6 7.86 -18.31 2.61
CA TYR A 6 7.21 -19.61 2.42
C TYR A 6 6.23 -19.49 1.24
N CYS A 7 6.53 -20.23 0.18
CA CYS A 7 5.59 -20.51 -0.89
C CYS A 7 5.15 -21.97 -0.73
N GLU A 8 3.90 -22.18 -0.36
CA GLU A 8 3.33 -23.52 -0.19
C GLU A 8 2.74 -23.98 -1.53
N PHE A 9 3.40 -24.95 -2.15
CA PHE A 9 2.93 -25.60 -3.37
C PHE A 9 2.50 -27.00 -3.05
N GLN A 10 1.20 -27.28 -3.13
CA GLN A 10 0.62 -28.57 -2.83
C GLN A 10 0.44 -29.46 -4.07
N ARG A 11 1.14 -30.61 -4.07
CA ARG A 11 0.89 -31.93 -4.64
C ARG A 11 0.69 -32.13 -6.16
N ARG A 12 1.61 -32.88 -6.76
CA ARG A 12 1.38 -34.27 -7.21
C ARG A 12 2.69 -34.94 -7.65
N GLY A 13 2.98 -36.04 -7.04
CA GLY A 13 3.75 -37.25 -7.26
C GLY A 13 4.76 -37.33 -8.42
N ASN A 14 6.01 -37.55 -8.04
CA ASN A 14 6.83 -38.68 -8.47
C ASN A 14 8.24 -38.53 -7.88
N MET A 15 8.56 -39.50 -7.05
CA MET A 15 9.84 -39.64 -6.38
C MET A 15 10.91 -40.10 -7.39
N ARG A 16 11.89 -39.26 -7.70
CA ARG A 16 13.14 -39.68 -8.32
C ARG A 16 14.28 -39.45 -7.35
N VAL A 17 14.81 -40.57 -6.87
CA VAL A 17 16.03 -40.62 -6.05
C VAL A 17 17.20 -40.20 -6.93
N VAL A 18 17.90 -39.12 -6.56
CA VAL A 18 19.18 -38.73 -7.14
C VAL A 18 20.25 -38.99 -6.10
N LEU A 19 21.08 -39.99 -6.40
CA LEU A 19 22.28 -40.34 -5.65
C LEU A 19 23.33 -39.22 -5.84
N PHE A 20 23.71 -38.55 -4.77
CA PHE A 20 24.88 -37.65 -4.77
C PHE A 20 26.13 -38.46 -4.40
N THR A 21 27.00 -38.65 -5.35
CA THR A 21 28.34 -39.17 -5.12
C THR A 21 29.27 -38.06 -4.66
N LEU A 22 29.82 -38.24 -3.44
CA LEU A 22 30.81 -37.35 -2.82
C LEU A 22 32.18 -37.61 -3.46
N PHE A 23 32.72 -36.66 -4.23
CA PHE A 23 34.12 -36.70 -4.68
C PHE A 23 34.99 -35.97 -3.66
N LEU A 24 35.85 -36.76 -2.99
CA LEU A 24 36.89 -36.28 -2.12
C LEU A 24 38.13 -36.00 -3.00
N SER A 25 38.48 -34.74 -3.25
CA SER A 25 39.71 -34.38 -3.93
C SER A 25 40.82 -34.02 -2.90
N LEU A 26 41.83 -34.87 -2.80
CA LEU A 26 43.10 -34.57 -2.12
C LEU A 26 43.88 -33.56 -2.97
N SER A 27 44.27 -32.42 -2.38
CA SER A 27 45.21 -31.49 -2.98
C SER A 27 46.61 -31.68 -2.35
N PRO A 28 47.68 -31.74 -3.13
CA PRO A 28 49.02 -31.79 -2.57
C PRO A 28 49.52 -30.39 -2.20
N SER A 29 50.12 -30.29 -1.01
CA SER A 29 50.83 -29.09 -0.53
C SER A 29 52.12 -28.89 -1.31
N VAL A 30 52.25 -27.75 -1.99
CA VAL A 30 53.55 -27.28 -2.54
C VAL A 30 54.08 -26.18 -1.62
N ALA A 31 55.29 -26.41 -1.11
CA ALA A 31 56.05 -25.45 -0.34
C ALA A 31 56.51 -24.29 -1.23
N ALA A 32 56.13 -23.06 -0.91
CA ALA A 32 56.60 -21.86 -1.60
C ALA A 32 57.77 -21.23 -0.85
N GLN A 33 58.85 -21.05 -1.58
CA GLN A 33 60.07 -20.38 -1.20
C GLN A 33 59.90 -18.87 -1.06
N ASN A 34 60.52 -18.28 -0.04
CA ASN A 34 60.59 -16.85 0.23
C ASN A 34 61.35 -16.09 -0.86
N ALA A 35 60.69 -15.07 -1.44
CA ALA A 35 61.32 -13.98 -2.17
C ALA A 35 61.02 -12.64 -1.51
N PRO A 36 61.93 -11.67 -1.45
CA PRO A 36 61.74 -10.44 -0.69
C PRO A 36 60.79 -9.46 -1.38
N SER A 37 59.97 -8.87 -0.55
CA SER A 37 58.97 -7.84 -0.88
C SER A 37 59.63 -6.52 -1.26
N PRO A 38 59.22 -5.85 -2.35
CA PRO A 38 59.58 -4.44 -2.54
C PRO A 38 58.64 -3.53 -1.74
N ALA A 39 59.22 -2.44 -1.26
CA ALA A 39 58.69 -1.48 -0.34
C ALA A 39 57.34 -0.87 -0.77
N SER A 40 56.49 -0.75 0.24
CA SER A 40 55.24 0.02 0.28
C SER A 40 55.39 1.43 -0.27
N SER A 41 54.61 1.76 -1.28
CA SER A 41 54.18 3.13 -1.57
C SER A 41 52.79 3.36 -0.99
N LYS A 42 52.71 4.39 -0.20
CA LYS A 42 51.55 4.88 0.54
C LYS A 42 50.43 5.36 -0.38
N ASP A 43 49.26 5.36 0.23
CA ASP A 43 48.09 6.15 -0.12
C ASP A 43 47.29 5.78 -1.39
N GLY A 44 46.49 4.75 -1.18
CA GLY A 44 45.21 4.62 -1.87
C GLY A 44 44.09 4.66 -0.85
N ALA A 45 43.73 5.85 -0.38
CA ALA A 45 42.48 6.05 0.34
C ALA A 45 41.35 5.61 -0.59
N LYS A 46 40.67 4.49 -0.27
CA LYS A 46 39.39 4.17 -0.89
C LYS A 46 38.50 5.40 -0.72
N PRO A 47 37.91 5.95 -1.80
CA PRO A 47 36.94 6.99 -1.65
C PRO A 47 35.84 6.42 -0.75
N SER A 48 35.67 6.99 0.44
CA SER A 48 34.47 6.79 1.23
C SER A 48 33.32 7.27 0.34
N VAL A 49 32.46 6.37 -0.11
CA VAL A 49 31.20 6.75 -0.72
C VAL A 49 30.46 7.50 0.37
N GLY A 50 30.63 8.82 0.36
CA GLY A 50 29.93 9.71 1.27
C GLY A 50 28.45 9.41 1.10
N LYS A 51 27.74 9.21 2.22
CA LYS A 51 26.29 9.10 2.24
C LYS A 51 25.74 10.26 1.43
N ARG A 52 25.22 9.98 0.26
CA ARG A 52 24.59 10.97 -0.60
C ARG A 52 23.23 11.26 0.00
N GLU A 53 23.15 12.22 0.91
CA GLU A 53 21.88 12.73 1.36
C GLU A 53 21.19 13.35 0.14
N VAL A 54 20.08 12.78 -0.29
CA VAL A 54 19.29 13.30 -1.40
C VAL A 54 18.72 14.62 -0.90
N ALA A 55 19.28 15.73 -1.40
CA ALA A 55 18.78 17.06 -1.07
C ALA A 55 17.35 17.19 -1.60
N LEU A 56 16.41 17.44 -0.69
CA LEU A 56 15.01 17.64 -1.05
C LEU A 56 14.89 18.98 -1.80
N PRO A 57 14.29 18.99 -3.01
CA PRO A 57 14.02 20.22 -3.71
C PRO A 57 13.16 21.17 -2.87
N PRO A 58 13.41 22.49 -2.91
CA PRO A 58 12.69 23.45 -2.07
C PRO A 58 11.16 23.35 -2.18
N GLU A 59 10.65 23.08 -3.37
CA GLU A 59 9.22 22.92 -3.66
C GLU A 59 8.60 21.67 -2.97
N LYS A 60 9.40 20.66 -2.65
CA LYS A 60 8.97 19.46 -1.93
C LYS A 60 9.29 19.51 -0.44
N ALA A 61 10.06 20.50 -0.01
CA ALA A 61 10.44 20.69 1.38
C ALA A 61 9.35 21.40 2.21
N THR A 62 8.40 22.03 1.55
CA THR A 62 7.30 22.77 2.19
C THR A 62 5.96 22.06 1.92
N PRO A 63 4.97 22.20 2.85
CA PRO A 63 3.65 21.65 2.61
C PRO A 63 3.00 22.22 1.35
N ILE A 64 2.48 21.35 0.50
CA ILE A 64 1.83 21.72 -0.76
C ILE A 64 0.33 21.91 -0.49
N ARG A 65 -0.20 23.06 -0.90
CA ARG A 65 -1.62 23.38 -0.75
C ARG A 65 -2.43 22.71 -1.85
N ILE A 66 -3.44 21.89 -1.45
CA ILE A 66 -4.40 21.29 -2.36
C ILE A 66 -5.40 22.35 -2.83
N ALA A 67 -5.67 22.37 -4.14
CA ALA A 67 -6.63 23.27 -4.74
C ALA A 67 -8.06 22.92 -4.35
N ARG A 68 -8.87 23.94 -4.04
CA ARG A 68 -10.30 23.74 -3.85
C ARG A 68 -11.02 23.86 -5.20
N PHE A 69 -11.91 22.92 -5.48
CA PHE A 69 -12.73 22.92 -6.67
C PHE A 69 -14.10 23.53 -6.39
N ASP A 70 -14.62 24.29 -7.36
CA ASP A 70 -15.95 24.87 -7.28
C ASP A 70 -17.01 23.92 -7.82
N SER A 71 -16.61 22.94 -8.63
CA SER A 71 -17.45 21.89 -9.18
C SER A 71 -16.73 20.54 -9.12
N ALA A 72 -17.50 19.45 -8.99
CA ALA A 72 -16.96 18.11 -9.06
C ALA A 72 -16.53 17.77 -10.50
N PRO A 73 -15.39 17.08 -10.72
CA PRO A 73 -15.09 16.46 -12.00
C PRO A 73 -16.00 15.25 -12.24
N THR A 74 -16.17 14.88 -13.51
CA THR A 74 -16.78 13.61 -13.91
C THR A 74 -15.71 12.53 -13.81
N ILE A 75 -15.97 11.46 -13.08
CA ILE A 75 -14.99 10.38 -12.92
C ILE A 75 -15.16 9.38 -14.08
N ASP A 76 -14.55 9.68 -15.21
CA ASP A 76 -14.62 8.85 -16.42
C ASP A 76 -13.24 8.37 -16.93
N GLY A 77 -12.16 8.78 -16.25
CA GLY A 77 -10.78 8.45 -16.56
C GLY A 77 -10.11 9.45 -17.51
N ARG A 78 -10.80 10.50 -17.92
CA ARG A 78 -10.30 11.55 -18.81
C ARG A 78 -10.06 12.82 -18.01
N LEU A 79 -8.92 13.46 -18.23
CA LEU A 79 -8.56 14.69 -17.52
C LEU A 79 -8.89 15.92 -18.39
N ASP A 80 -10.06 15.92 -19.04
CA ASP A 80 -10.52 16.97 -19.93
C ASP A 80 -11.55 17.92 -19.29
N ASP A 81 -12.06 17.61 -18.10
CA ASP A 81 -12.87 18.53 -17.32
C ASP A 81 -12.08 19.81 -16.97
N GLU A 82 -12.71 20.98 -17.16
CA GLU A 82 -12.10 22.30 -16.90
C GLU A 82 -11.52 22.41 -15.48
N VAL A 83 -12.12 21.74 -14.51
CA VAL A 83 -11.72 21.79 -13.11
C VAL A 83 -10.29 21.26 -12.89
N TRP A 84 -9.83 20.29 -13.69
CA TRP A 84 -8.47 19.77 -13.62
C TRP A 84 -7.41 20.79 -14.03
N GLY A 85 -7.79 21.81 -14.82
CA GLY A 85 -6.91 22.93 -15.14
C GLY A 85 -6.51 23.78 -13.93
N ARG A 86 -7.25 23.67 -12.81
CA ARG A 86 -7.00 24.37 -11.54
C ARG A 86 -6.40 23.49 -10.47
N ALA A 87 -6.18 22.21 -10.76
CA ALA A 87 -5.65 21.23 -9.81
C ALA A 87 -4.23 21.58 -9.36
N THR A 88 -3.89 21.21 -8.16
CA THR A 88 -2.51 21.19 -7.69
C THR A 88 -1.77 20.03 -8.35
N ILE A 89 -0.68 20.32 -9.05
CA ILE A 89 0.07 19.35 -9.82
C ILE A 89 1.34 18.96 -9.07
N LEU A 90 1.49 17.65 -8.79
CA LEU A 90 2.71 17.04 -8.29
C LEU A 90 3.43 16.36 -9.46
N LYS A 91 4.69 16.66 -9.65
CA LYS A 91 5.54 16.18 -10.75
C LYS A 91 6.94 15.87 -10.26
N ASP A 92 7.85 15.59 -11.20
CA ASP A 92 9.25 15.34 -10.93
C ASP A 92 9.45 14.15 -9.97
N PHE A 93 8.94 12.99 -10.41
CA PHE A 93 9.12 11.73 -9.73
C PHE A 93 10.57 11.25 -9.78
N TYR A 94 10.93 10.38 -8.87
CA TYR A 94 12.22 9.73 -8.78
C TYR A 94 12.05 8.22 -8.95
N GLN A 95 12.84 7.61 -9.82
CA GLN A 95 12.96 6.17 -9.86
C GLN A 95 13.72 5.71 -8.60
N ILE A 96 13.04 4.94 -7.75
CA ILE A 96 13.59 4.41 -6.51
C ILE A 96 13.96 2.92 -6.62
N GLN A 97 13.45 2.24 -7.63
CA GLN A 97 13.79 0.85 -8.02
C GLN A 97 13.70 0.70 -9.54
N PRO A 98 14.68 0.04 -10.19
CA PRO A 98 15.95 -0.48 -9.66
C PRO A 98 16.94 0.61 -9.30
N GLY A 99 16.71 1.86 -9.72
CA GLY A 99 17.55 3.01 -9.43
C GLY A 99 17.58 3.42 -7.96
N ASP A 100 18.28 4.50 -7.69
CA ASP A 100 18.36 5.11 -6.36
C ASP A 100 18.18 6.62 -6.50
N ASN A 101 16.92 7.06 -6.52
CA ASN A 101 16.51 8.46 -6.70
C ASN A 101 17.08 9.10 -7.98
N ILE A 102 17.04 8.36 -9.08
CA ILE A 102 17.41 8.86 -10.41
C ILE A 102 16.16 9.33 -11.17
N ALA A 103 16.35 9.90 -12.37
CA ALA A 103 15.23 10.25 -13.24
C ALA A 103 14.43 9.01 -13.63
N PRO A 104 13.08 9.05 -13.60
CA PRO A 104 12.23 7.94 -14.02
C PRO A 104 12.32 7.75 -15.54
N SER A 105 12.05 6.52 -16.01
CA SER A 105 12.04 6.19 -17.44
C SER A 105 10.96 6.94 -18.21
N LYS A 106 9.84 7.21 -17.55
CA LYS A 106 8.69 7.94 -18.12
C LYS A 106 8.13 8.95 -17.13
N PRO A 107 7.75 10.13 -17.57
CA PRO A 107 7.18 11.14 -16.69
C PRO A 107 5.79 10.74 -16.19
N ALA A 108 5.48 11.20 -14.99
CA ALA A 108 4.17 11.06 -14.38
C ALA A 108 3.79 12.32 -13.61
N GLN A 109 2.49 12.54 -13.45
CA GLN A 109 1.92 13.65 -12.70
C GLN A 109 0.77 13.14 -11.84
N VAL A 110 0.62 13.75 -10.66
CA VAL A 110 -0.58 13.65 -9.84
C VAL A 110 -1.26 14.99 -9.81
N LEU A 111 -2.55 15.02 -10.03
CA LEU A 111 -3.40 16.19 -9.94
C LEU A 111 -4.26 16.05 -8.69
N LEU A 112 -4.28 17.05 -7.82
CA LEU A 112 -5.00 17.05 -6.56
C LEU A 112 -6.00 18.20 -6.50
N GLY A 113 -7.20 17.88 -6.06
CA GLY A 113 -8.24 18.85 -5.77
C GLY A 113 -9.20 18.34 -4.72
N TYR A 114 -10.03 19.22 -4.17
CA TYR A 114 -11.07 18.83 -3.24
C TYR A 114 -12.26 19.79 -3.30
N ASP A 115 -13.42 19.28 -2.93
CA ASP A 115 -14.60 20.08 -2.61
C ASP A 115 -15.00 19.89 -1.14
N SER A 116 -16.21 20.27 -0.76
CA SER A 116 -16.69 20.07 0.62
C SER A 116 -16.93 18.60 1.01
N LYS A 117 -16.99 17.68 0.03
CA LYS A 117 -17.42 16.29 0.24
C LYS A 117 -16.38 15.26 -0.18
N HIS A 118 -15.53 15.59 -1.17
CA HIS A 118 -14.62 14.64 -1.79
C HIS A 118 -13.20 15.19 -1.90
N LEU A 119 -12.24 14.29 -1.76
CA LEU A 119 -10.89 14.46 -2.23
C LEU A 119 -10.81 13.85 -3.64
N TYR A 120 -10.30 14.63 -4.61
CA TYR A 120 -10.09 14.21 -5.97
C TYR A 120 -8.60 14.03 -6.24
N ILE A 121 -8.25 12.88 -6.75
CA ILE A 121 -6.87 12.53 -7.10
C ILE A 121 -6.90 12.00 -8.53
N ALA A 122 -6.08 12.57 -9.40
CA ALA A 122 -5.92 12.03 -10.73
C ALA A 122 -4.45 11.77 -11.04
N PHE A 123 -4.21 10.74 -11.85
CA PHE A 123 -2.91 10.36 -12.33
C PHE A 123 -2.85 10.52 -13.84
N ARG A 124 -1.77 11.12 -14.32
CA ARG A 124 -1.38 11.11 -15.72
C ARG A 124 0.00 10.50 -15.83
N ALA A 125 0.09 9.37 -16.51
CA ALA A 125 1.29 8.58 -16.64
C ALA A 125 1.63 8.39 -18.11
N ALA A 126 2.73 8.98 -18.58
CA ALA A 126 3.22 8.74 -19.94
C ALA A 126 3.81 7.32 -20.05
N ASP A 127 3.63 6.71 -21.22
CA ASP A 127 4.22 5.42 -21.54
C ASP A 127 4.37 5.24 -23.06
N ASP A 128 5.08 4.18 -23.47
CA ASP A 128 5.21 3.84 -24.88
C ASP A 128 3.91 3.21 -25.42
N PRO A 129 3.53 3.49 -26.66
CA PRO A 129 2.33 2.96 -27.27
C PRO A 129 2.23 1.43 -27.15
N GLY A 130 1.12 0.93 -26.62
CA GLY A 130 0.86 -0.49 -26.48
C GLY A 130 1.73 -1.22 -25.45
N LYS A 131 2.46 -0.47 -24.58
CA LYS A 131 3.30 -1.05 -23.50
C LYS A 131 2.63 -1.02 -22.14
N VAL A 132 1.64 -0.18 -21.95
CA VAL A 132 0.85 -0.14 -20.73
C VAL A 132 0.22 -1.51 -20.46
N ARG A 133 0.55 -2.09 -19.34
CA ARG A 133 -0.03 -3.36 -18.90
C ARG A 133 -1.26 -3.10 -18.05
N ALA A 134 -2.42 -3.48 -18.56
CA ALA A 134 -3.71 -3.24 -17.95
C ALA A 134 -4.68 -4.38 -18.22
N THR A 135 -5.25 -4.96 -17.18
CA THR A 135 -6.23 -6.04 -17.27
C THR A 135 -7.48 -5.72 -16.46
N VAL A 136 -8.62 -6.29 -16.85
CA VAL A 136 -9.82 -6.26 -16.02
C VAL A 136 -9.65 -7.27 -14.89
N ALA A 137 -8.99 -6.84 -13.83
CA ALA A 137 -8.74 -7.63 -12.64
C ALA A 137 -9.93 -7.55 -11.66
N LYS A 138 -9.92 -8.41 -10.65
CA LYS A 138 -10.74 -8.22 -9.45
C LYS A 138 -10.09 -7.19 -8.55
N ARG A 139 -10.89 -6.53 -7.69
CA ARG A 139 -10.37 -5.69 -6.59
C ARG A 139 -9.29 -6.45 -5.84
N ASP A 140 -8.24 -5.77 -5.44
CA ASP A 140 -7.06 -6.28 -4.72
C ASP A 140 -6.17 -7.28 -5.50
N GLN A 141 -6.43 -7.48 -6.80
CA GLN A 141 -5.67 -8.39 -7.67
C GLN A 141 -5.10 -7.68 -8.91
N ILE A 142 -4.59 -6.46 -8.71
CA ILE A 142 -4.10 -5.60 -9.80
C ILE A 142 -2.58 -5.62 -9.95
N PHE A 143 -1.86 -6.29 -9.05
CA PHE A 143 -0.39 -6.15 -8.94
C PHE A 143 0.42 -6.82 -10.05
N ASP A 144 -0.22 -7.52 -10.97
CA ASP A 144 0.40 -7.99 -12.21
C ASP A 144 0.41 -6.94 -13.32
N ASP A 145 -0.40 -5.88 -13.19
CA ASP A 145 -0.49 -4.75 -14.11
C ASP A 145 0.50 -3.64 -13.75
N ASP A 146 0.60 -2.61 -14.61
CA ASP A 146 1.06 -1.30 -14.20
C ASP A 146 0.07 -0.75 -13.16
N TYR A 147 0.56 0.02 -12.21
CA TYR A 147 -0.33 0.66 -11.26
C TYR A 147 0.24 1.97 -10.72
N PHE A 148 -0.66 2.81 -10.29
CA PHE A 148 -0.37 4.03 -9.58
C PHE A 148 -1.04 3.97 -8.21
N GLY A 149 -0.48 4.64 -7.21
CA GLY A 149 -1.13 4.69 -5.91
C GLY A 149 -0.46 5.59 -4.92
N PHE A 150 -0.97 5.55 -3.70
CA PHE A 150 -0.51 6.42 -2.64
C PHE A 150 -0.76 5.85 -1.25
N TYR A 151 0.05 6.32 -0.33
CA TYR A 151 -0.23 6.29 1.11
C TYR A 151 -0.68 7.67 1.54
N LEU A 152 -1.77 7.78 2.29
CA LEU A 152 -2.34 9.03 2.77
C LEU A 152 -2.53 8.97 4.29
N ASP A 153 -1.65 9.63 5.02
CA ASP A 153 -1.73 9.78 6.48
C ASP A 153 -2.48 11.09 6.80
N THR A 154 -3.74 10.93 7.17
CA THR A 154 -4.70 12.01 7.40
C THR A 154 -4.64 12.60 8.81
N PHE A 155 -3.81 12.04 9.69
CA PHE A 155 -3.57 12.51 11.06
C PHE A 155 -2.19 13.12 11.24
N ASN A 156 -1.30 12.99 10.25
CA ASN A 156 0.09 13.42 10.32
C ASN A 156 0.86 12.79 11.49
N ASP A 157 0.52 11.54 11.84
CA ASP A 157 1.15 10.80 12.94
C ASP A 157 2.30 9.88 12.47
N ARG A 158 2.41 9.67 11.14
CA ARG A 158 3.43 8.86 10.47
C ARG A 158 3.45 7.40 10.93
N ARG A 159 2.32 6.91 11.42
CA ARG A 159 2.17 5.54 11.90
C ARG A 159 1.27 4.71 11.01
N ARG A 160 0.19 5.32 10.55
CA ARG A 160 -0.83 4.67 9.74
C ARG A 160 -1.24 5.57 8.59
N ALA A 161 -1.51 4.96 7.45
CA ALA A 161 -2.00 5.65 6.28
C ALA A 161 -3.07 4.82 5.58
N TYR A 162 -4.02 5.49 4.95
CA TYR A 162 -4.84 4.86 3.93
C TYR A 162 -3.94 4.54 2.75
N MET A 163 -4.12 3.37 2.18
CA MET A 163 -3.38 2.86 1.05
C MET A 163 -4.35 2.61 -0.09
N VAL A 164 -4.05 3.19 -1.25
CA VAL A 164 -4.85 3.02 -2.45
C VAL A 164 -3.92 2.78 -3.63
N TRP A 165 -4.21 1.74 -4.40
CA TRP A 165 -3.57 1.41 -5.66
C TRP A 165 -4.64 1.28 -6.74
N VAL A 166 -4.34 1.73 -7.94
CA VAL A 166 -5.24 1.61 -9.09
C VAL A 166 -4.44 1.19 -10.33
N ASN A 167 -4.99 0.27 -11.10
CA ASN A 167 -4.42 -0.06 -12.40
C ASN A 167 -4.86 0.95 -13.47
N PRO A 168 -4.33 0.92 -14.70
CA PRO A 168 -4.68 1.88 -15.76
C PRO A 168 -6.15 1.85 -16.19
N LEU A 169 -6.93 0.85 -15.81
CA LEU A 169 -8.38 0.79 -16.04
C LEU A 169 -9.20 1.32 -14.86
N GLY A 170 -8.54 1.75 -13.78
CA GLY A 170 -9.20 2.22 -12.56
C GLY A 170 -9.67 1.11 -11.62
N VAL A 171 -9.22 -0.15 -11.82
CA VAL A 171 -9.49 -1.21 -10.84
C VAL A 171 -8.66 -0.96 -9.59
N GLN A 172 -9.31 -1.07 -8.43
CA GLN A 172 -8.77 -0.69 -7.13
C GLN A 172 -8.14 -1.87 -6.38
N ALA A 173 -7.12 -1.56 -5.59
CA ALA A 173 -6.68 -2.32 -4.44
C ALA A 173 -6.41 -1.31 -3.31
N ASP A 174 -6.96 -1.54 -2.14
CA ASP A 174 -6.90 -0.55 -1.07
C ASP A 174 -6.90 -1.20 0.31
N GLY A 175 -6.55 -0.40 1.31
CA GLY A 175 -6.42 -0.88 2.68
C GLY A 175 -5.76 0.14 3.59
N ILE A 176 -5.15 -0.39 4.63
CA ILE A 176 -4.40 0.39 5.62
C ILE A 176 -2.94 -0.07 5.64
N PHE A 177 -2.05 0.88 5.48
CA PHE A 177 -0.63 0.68 5.76
C PHE A 177 -0.32 1.06 7.20
N THR A 178 0.46 0.24 7.90
CA THR A 178 0.94 0.52 9.26
C THR A 178 2.46 0.36 9.29
N GLU A 179 3.18 1.38 9.74
CA GLU A 179 4.64 1.31 9.90
C GLU A 179 5.04 0.12 10.78
N GLY A 180 5.97 -0.68 10.27
CA GLY A 180 6.47 -1.88 10.94
C GLY A 180 5.60 -3.14 10.78
N ASN A 181 4.33 -3.02 10.42
CA ASN A 181 3.42 -4.15 10.19
C ASN A 181 3.12 -4.40 8.71
N GLY A 182 3.28 -3.36 7.85
CA GLY A 182 3.02 -3.47 6.41
C GLY A 182 1.58 -3.16 6.02
N GLU A 183 1.14 -3.76 4.93
CA GLU A 183 -0.12 -3.51 4.23
C GLU A 183 -1.21 -4.50 4.67
N ASP A 184 -2.39 -3.97 4.99
CA ASP A 184 -3.58 -4.73 5.36
C ASP A 184 -4.71 -4.41 4.37
N TYR A 185 -5.01 -5.34 3.48
CA TYR A 185 -6.04 -5.25 2.45
C TYR A 185 -7.43 -5.72 2.93
N SER A 186 -7.61 -5.97 4.22
CA SER A 186 -8.92 -6.37 4.76
C SER A 186 -9.90 -5.22 4.94
N VAL A 187 -9.43 -3.98 4.76
CA VAL A 187 -10.21 -2.75 4.93
C VAL A 187 -10.50 -2.13 3.57
N ASP A 188 -11.76 -2.16 3.16
CA ASP A 188 -12.19 -1.50 1.92
C ASP A 188 -12.50 0.00 2.16
N ILE A 189 -11.97 0.85 1.27
CA ILE A 189 -12.27 2.28 1.23
C ILE A 189 -13.32 2.52 0.14
N VAL A 190 -14.45 3.10 0.52
CA VAL A 190 -15.47 3.46 -0.48
C VAL A 190 -14.98 4.65 -1.28
N MET A 191 -14.77 4.45 -2.58
CA MET A 191 -14.32 5.47 -3.53
C MET A 191 -14.79 5.12 -4.94
N GLU A 192 -14.83 6.11 -5.81
CA GLU A 192 -15.04 5.93 -7.24
C GLU A 192 -13.71 6.09 -7.97
N SER A 193 -13.44 5.26 -8.99
CA SER A 193 -12.26 5.39 -9.83
C SER A 193 -12.54 4.90 -11.24
N LYS A 194 -11.92 5.56 -12.21
CA LYS A 194 -11.92 5.20 -13.62
C LYS A 194 -10.57 5.50 -14.25
N GLY A 195 -10.19 4.70 -15.23
CA GLY A 195 -8.97 4.90 -15.97
C GLY A 195 -9.13 4.65 -17.45
N VAL A 196 -8.33 5.33 -18.24
CA VAL A 196 -8.29 5.24 -19.70
C VAL A 196 -6.86 5.09 -20.17
N VAL A 197 -6.62 4.08 -20.99
CA VAL A 197 -5.34 3.84 -21.68
C VAL A 197 -5.39 4.49 -23.06
N THR A 198 -4.34 5.20 -23.43
CA THR A 198 -4.15 5.88 -24.72
C THR A 198 -2.80 5.50 -25.33
N ASP A 199 -2.52 5.98 -26.54
CA ASP A 199 -1.20 5.79 -27.16
C ASP A 199 -0.09 6.59 -26.46
N GLU A 200 -0.43 7.57 -25.63
CA GLU A 200 0.54 8.37 -24.87
C GLU A 200 0.80 7.84 -23.45
N GLY A 201 0.07 6.80 -23.04
CA GLY A 201 0.11 6.22 -21.70
C GLY A 201 -1.27 6.00 -21.12
N TYR A 202 -1.51 6.47 -19.89
CA TYR A 202 -2.83 6.34 -19.26
C TYR A 202 -3.13 7.47 -18.28
N SER A 203 -4.40 7.65 -18.02
CA SER A 203 -4.90 8.51 -16.95
C SER A 203 -5.89 7.76 -16.08
N VAL A 204 -5.92 8.10 -14.80
CA VAL A 204 -6.88 7.55 -13.83
C VAL A 204 -7.41 8.69 -12.97
N GLU A 205 -8.69 8.68 -12.71
CA GLU A 205 -9.37 9.59 -11.78
C GLU A 205 -9.91 8.82 -10.60
N ILE A 206 -9.82 9.43 -9.42
CA ILE A 206 -10.31 8.87 -8.15
C ILE A 206 -11.07 9.97 -7.40
N ALA A 207 -12.26 9.67 -6.93
CA ALA A 207 -13.02 10.50 -6.00
C ALA A 207 -13.21 9.74 -4.68
N ILE A 208 -12.65 10.27 -3.60
CA ILE A 208 -12.75 9.69 -2.26
C ILE A 208 -13.67 10.56 -1.41
N PRO A 209 -14.88 10.09 -1.05
CA PRO A 209 -15.72 10.82 -0.12
C PRO A 209 -15.03 10.99 1.23
N PHE A 210 -15.01 12.19 1.80
CA PHE A 210 -14.41 12.42 3.12
C PHE A 210 -15.06 11.56 4.22
N LYS A 211 -16.33 11.20 4.07
CA LYS A 211 -17.01 10.25 4.98
C LYS A 211 -16.40 8.85 5.01
N SER A 212 -15.65 8.46 3.96
CA SER A 212 -14.94 7.17 3.90
C SER A 212 -13.61 7.20 4.63
N LEU A 213 -13.17 8.37 5.09
CA LEU A 213 -11.90 8.58 5.77
C LEU A 213 -12.13 9.06 7.20
N ARG A 214 -11.18 8.70 8.08
CA ARG A 214 -11.02 9.37 9.36
C ARG A 214 -9.84 10.31 9.23
N TYR A 215 -9.99 11.56 9.67
CA TYR A 215 -8.99 12.59 9.42
C TYR A 215 -9.03 13.72 10.41
N GLU A 216 -7.96 14.49 10.47
CA GLU A 216 -7.95 15.83 11.02
C GLU A 216 -7.92 16.85 9.87
N ALA A 217 -8.79 17.84 9.94
CA ALA A 217 -8.87 18.89 8.93
C ALA A 217 -9.06 20.27 9.56
N GLY A 218 -8.88 21.31 8.76
CA GLY A 218 -9.02 22.70 9.16
C GLY A 218 -7.72 23.49 8.99
N LYS A 219 -7.77 24.75 9.34
CA LYS A 219 -6.64 25.67 9.16
C LYS A 219 -5.37 25.18 9.86
N GLY A 220 -4.30 25.06 9.09
CA GLY A 220 -2.98 24.65 9.60
C GLY A 220 -2.82 23.14 9.82
N LYS A 221 -3.83 22.32 9.54
CA LYS A 221 -3.70 20.86 9.58
C LYS A 221 -2.93 20.38 8.35
N LEU A 222 -2.11 19.35 8.57
CA LEU A 222 -1.26 18.75 7.56
C LEU A 222 -1.63 17.29 7.41
N TRP A 223 -1.60 16.80 6.17
CA TRP A 223 -1.62 15.38 5.85
C TRP A 223 -0.28 14.99 5.24
N ASN A 224 0.16 13.75 5.45
CA ASN A 224 1.31 13.23 4.71
C ASN A 224 0.81 12.37 3.55
N ALA A 225 1.49 12.50 2.41
CA ALA A 225 1.19 11.70 1.23
C ALA A 225 2.46 11.18 0.56
N HIS A 226 2.39 9.96 0.09
CA HIS A 226 3.46 9.33 -0.66
C HIS A 226 2.86 8.71 -1.92
N PHE A 227 3.16 9.31 -3.09
CA PHE A 227 2.64 8.85 -4.38
C PHE A 227 3.67 7.98 -5.08
N LEU A 228 3.23 6.87 -5.63
CA LEU A 228 4.07 5.84 -6.22
C LEU A 228 3.50 5.38 -7.57
N ARG A 229 4.38 4.99 -8.49
CA ARG A 229 4.04 4.40 -9.77
C ARG A 229 4.88 3.15 -10.01
N ARG A 230 4.24 2.07 -10.47
CA ARG A 230 4.91 0.85 -10.93
C ARG A 230 4.77 0.72 -12.44
N ILE A 231 5.90 0.49 -13.13
CA ILE A 231 5.95 0.23 -14.57
C ILE A 231 6.52 -1.16 -14.78
N LYS A 232 5.71 -2.08 -15.27
CA LYS A 232 6.10 -3.51 -15.34
C LYS A 232 7.11 -3.82 -16.42
N HIS A 233 7.01 -3.18 -17.59
CA HIS A 233 7.88 -3.49 -18.72
C HIS A 233 9.28 -2.87 -18.60
N PHE A 234 9.53 -1.96 -17.66
CA PHE A 234 10.85 -1.46 -17.32
C PHE A 234 11.43 -2.18 -16.09
N ASP A 235 11.51 -3.51 -16.15
CA ASP A 235 12.03 -4.37 -15.06
C ASP A 235 11.31 -4.12 -13.71
N GLY A 236 10.04 -3.79 -13.79
CA GLY A 236 9.24 -3.47 -12.62
C GLY A 236 9.70 -2.19 -11.92
N GLU A 237 10.05 -1.16 -12.69
CA GLU A 237 10.42 0.16 -12.19
C GLU A 237 9.40 0.68 -11.19
N LEU A 238 9.89 1.18 -10.05
CA LEU A 238 9.09 1.88 -9.05
C LEU A 238 9.56 3.32 -8.95
N ASP A 239 8.64 4.22 -9.23
CA ASP A 239 8.82 5.65 -9.09
C ASP A 239 8.12 6.17 -7.86
N SER A 240 8.68 7.19 -7.25
CA SER A 240 8.12 7.89 -6.10
C SER A 240 8.15 9.40 -6.32
N TRP A 241 7.07 10.08 -5.93
CA TRP A 241 7.04 11.53 -5.96
C TRP A 241 8.05 12.16 -4.99
N MET A 242 8.21 11.59 -3.80
CA MET A 242 9.25 12.00 -2.86
C MET A 242 10.50 11.12 -3.03
N PRO A 243 11.70 11.67 -2.90
CA PRO A 243 12.90 10.84 -2.88
C PRO A 243 12.91 9.95 -1.64
N VAL A 244 13.35 8.71 -1.81
CA VAL A 244 13.39 7.70 -0.72
C VAL A 244 14.83 7.37 -0.39
N SER A 245 15.24 7.67 0.83
CA SER A 245 16.55 7.28 1.34
C SER A 245 16.51 5.88 1.93
N ARG A 246 17.40 5.00 1.49
CA ARG A 246 17.57 3.65 2.05
C ARG A 246 18.17 3.65 3.45
N ASP A 247 18.77 4.77 3.86
CA ASP A 247 19.36 4.96 5.20
C ASP A 247 18.33 5.40 6.25
N LYS A 248 17.13 5.84 5.81
CA LYS A 248 16.04 6.25 6.70
C LYS A 248 15.03 5.13 6.83
N SER A 249 14.69 4.78 8.06
CA SER A 249 13.61 3.83 8.33
C SER A 249 12.25 4.51 8.25
N GLY A 250 11.26 3.74 7.82
CA GLY A 250 9.87 4.17 7.75
C GLY A 250 9.48 4.82 6.41
N THR A 251 8.40 4.33 5.84
CA THR A 251 7.83 4.83 4.58
C THR A 251 7.17 6.19 4.78
N LEU A 252 6.35 6.33 5.80
CA LEU A 252 5.59 7.56 6.08
C LEU A 252 6.48 8.70 6.59
N ASN A 253 7.65 8.40 7.15
CA ASN A 253 8.64 9.41 7.53
C ASN A 253 9.25 10.17 6.34
N GLN A 254 9.14 9.62 5.13
CA GLN A 254 9.68 10.15 3.90
C GLN A 254 8.60 10.69 2.96
N ALA A 255 7.36 10.73 3.43
CA ALA A 255 6.23 11.29 2.70
C ALA A 255 6.30 12.81 2.62
N GLY A 256 5.74 13.38 1.55
CA GLY A 256 5.54 14.82 1.42
C GLY A 256 4.34 15.29 2.22
N GLN A 257 4.26 16.58 2.46
CA GLN A 257 3.18 17.17 3.24
C GLN A 257 2.17 17.92 2.35
N LEU A 258 0.90 17.72 2.65
CA LEU A 258 -0.24 18.37 2.01
C LEU A 258 -0.96 19.27 3.03
N THR A 259 -1.50 20.38 2.57
CA THR A 259 -2.25 21.34 3.37
C THR A 259 -3.42 21.94 2.59
N GLY A 260 -4.24 22.74 3.25
CA GLY A 260 -5.30 23.50 2.59
C GLY A 260 -6.65 22.81 2.59
N LEU A 261 -6.78 21.64 3.22
CA LEU A 261 -8.07 20.97 3.42
C LEU A 261 -8.87 21.70 4.52
N GLU A 262 -9.45 22.81 4.11
CA GLU A 262 -10.28 23.66 4.94
C GLU A 262 -11.73 23.57 4.45
N ASP A 263 -12.71 23.80 5.32
CA ASP A 263 -14.15 23.79 4.96
C ASP A 263 -14.63 22.46 4.34
N ILE A 264 -14.07 21.35 4.78
CA ILE A 264 -14.57 20.02 4.45
C ILE A 264 -15.62 19.60 5.47
N SER A 265 -16.67 18.92 4.98
CA SER A 265 -17.77 18.50 5.84
C SER A 265 -17.30 17.39 6.78
N THR A 266 -17.22 17.71 8.06
CA THR A 266 -17.04 16.69 9.12
C THR A 266 -18.41 16.11 9.49
N GLU A 267 -19.01 15.37 8.56
CA GLU A 267 -20.20 14.60 8.91
C GLU A 267 -19.82 13.55 9.96
N ARG A 268 -20.33 13.71 11.18
CA ARG A 268 -20.23 12.67 12.19
C ARG A 268 -21.19 11.55 11.79
N THR A 269 -20.68 10.48 11.25
CA THR A 269 -21.48 9.29 11.03
C THR A 269 -21.74 8.65 12.39
N LEU A 270 -22.98 8.68 12.83
CA LEU A 270 -23.45 7.91 13.97
C LEU A 270 -23.99 6.58 13.44
N GLU A 271 -23.22 5.52 13.60
CA GLU A 271 -23.65 4.17 13.28
C GLU A 271 -24.23 3.52 14.55
N LEU A 272 -25.53 3.20 14.51
CA LEU A 272 -26.19 2.44 15.56
C LEU A 272 -26.42 1.02 15.05
N ILE A 273 -25.71 0.06 15.61
CA ILE A 273 -25.88 -1.36 15.31
C ILE A 273 -26.66 -2.01 16.47
N PRO A 274 -28.01 -2.02 16.43
CA PRO A 274 -28.78 -2.70 17.45
C PRO A 274 -28.57 -4.21 17.31
N SER A 275 -28.19 -4.89 18.38
CA SER A 275 -28.11 -6.33 18.42
C SER A 275 -29.07 -6.88 19.47
N LEU A 276 -29.77 -7.95 19.12
CA LEU A 276 -30.60 -8.72 20.03
C LEU A 276 -30.14 -10.16 20.04
N THR A 277 -29.63 -10.62 21.16
CA THR A 277 -29.27 -12.01 21.36
C THR A 277 -30.29 -12.70 22.23
N VAL A 278 -30.91 -13.75 21.70
CA VAL A 278 -31.82 -14.63 22.44
C VAL A 278 -31.15 -15.96 22.64
N SER A 279 -30.95 -16.39 23.87
CA SER A 279 -30.40 -17.70 24.18
C SER A 279 -31.34 -18.51 25.09
N GLU A 280 -31.51 -19.75 24.74
CA GLU A 280 -32.21 -20.74 25.57
C GLU A 280 -31.21 -21.81 25.98
N ALA A 281 -31.04 -22.01 27.25
CA ALA A 281 -30.16 -23.06 27.80
C ALA A 281 -30.96 -24.06 28.63
N GLY A 282 -30.88 -25.34 28.28
CA GLY A 282 -31.48 -26.42 29.03
C GLY A 282 -30.40 -27.32 29.61
N ARG A 283 -30.56 -27.74 30.86
CA ARG A 283 -29.70 -28.75 31.47
C ARG A 283 -30.53 -29.90 32.00
N ARG A 284 -29.97 -31.12 31.92
CA ARG A 284 -30.55 -32.30 32.55
C ARG A 284 -30.40 -32.17 34.07
N VAL A 285 -31.52 -32.14 34.81
CA VAL A 285 -31.52 -31.89 36.25
C VAL A 285 -31.37 -33.20 37.05
N ARG A 286 -31.61 -34.37 36.42
CA ARG A 286 -31.54 -35.69 37.10
C ARG A 286 -30.90 -36.72 36.17
N ALA A 287 -29.85 -37.37 36.65
CA ALA A 287 -29.34 -38.57 36.05
C ALA A 287 -30.09 -39.76 36.68
N LEU A 288 -30.63 -40.64 35.85
CA LEU A 288 -31.18 -41.93 36.37
C LEU A 288 -30.02 -42.86 36.70
N PRO A 289 -30.10 -43.63 37.82
CA PRO A 289 -29.11 -44.66 38.10
C PRO A 289 -29.07 -45.71 36.99
N LEU A 290 -27.88 -46.20 36.71
CA LEU A 290 -27.70 -47.31 35.75
C LEU A 290 -28.57 -48.51 36.18
N GLY A 291 -29.49 -48.96 35.29
CA GLY A 291 -30.37 -50.08 35.55
C GLY A 291 -31.77 -49.72 36.04
N SER A 292 -32.15 -48.45 36.09
CA SER A 292 -33.55 -48.11 36.41
C SER A 292 -34.48 -48.48 35.26
N THR A 293 -35.57 -49.16 35.54
CA THR A 293 -36.65 -49.52 34.60
C THR A 293 -37.68 -48.38 34.38
N GLN A 294 -37.51 -47.27 35.03
CA GLN A 294 -38.40 -46.12 34.82
C GLN A 294 -38.07 -45.40 33.52
N PRO A 295 -39.08 -45.03 32.73
CA PRO A 295 -38.82 -44.18 31.55
C PRO A 295 -38.15 -42.91 32.04
N ASP A 296 -37.03 -42.59 31.41
CA ASP A 296 -36.27 -41.37 31.70
C ASP A 296 -37.20 -40.14 31.57
N PRO A 297 -37.51 -39.47 32.64
CA PRO A 297 -38.32 -38.28 32.57
C PRO A 297 -37.58 -37.13 31.94
N GLY A 298 -36.37 -37.33 31.42
CA GLY A 298 -35.60 -36.34 30.62
C GLY A 298 -36.08 -34.91 30.74
N ARG A 299 -36.39 -34.47 31.95
CA ARG A 299 -36.94 -33.12 32.15
C ARG A 299 -35.82 -32.09 31.93
N LEU A 300 -35.83 -31.52 30.75
CA LEU A 300 -35.12 -30.26 30.50
C LEU A 300 -35.80 -29.18 31.33
N VAL A 301 -35.08 -28.64 32.28
CA VAL A 301 -35.51 -27.41 32.94
C VAL A 301 -34.96 -26.28 32.09
N ASN A 302 -35.84 -25.65 31.32
CA ASN A 302 -35.49 -24.46 30.59
C ASN A 302 -35.17 -23.34 31.57
N GLN A 303 -34.01 -22.74 31.39
CA GLN A 303 -33.74 -21.48 32.09
C GLN A 303 -34.55 -20.35 31.38
N PRO A 304 -34.97 -19.32 32.14
CA PRO A 304 -35.69 -18.22 31.52
C PRO A 304 -34.85 -17.60 30.39
N VAL A 305 -35.53 -17.23 29.32
CA VAL A 305 -34.90 -16.54 28.16
C VAL A 305 -34.20 -15.27 28.65
N HIS A 306 -32.89 -15.22 28.43
CA HIS A 306 -32.11 -14.01 28.68
C HIS A 306 -32.15 -13.17 27.40
N LEU A 307 -32.67 -11.97 27.53
CA LEU A 307 -32.61 -10.95 26.47
C LEU A 307 -31.51 -9.97 26.85
N ASP A 308 -30.40 -10.00 26.11
CA ASP A 308 -29.37 -8.98 26.21
C ASP A 308 -29.55 -7.95 25.09
N PRO A 309 -30.11 -6.75 25.37
CA PRO A 309 -30.07 -5.64 24.46
C PRO A 309 -28.64 -5.07 24.47
N GLY A 310 -27.86 -5.40 23.46
CA GLY A 310 -26.57 -4.76 23.22
C GLY A 310 -26.80 -3.36 22.62
N LEU A 311 -26.16 -2.35 23.20
CA LEU A 311 -26.04 -0.98 22.65
C LEU A 311 -24.77 -0.88 21.82
#